data_b7c551735d36df5b4438251fffbff074
#
_entry.id   b7c551735d36df5b4438251fffbff074
#
_cell.length_a   1.000
_cell.length_b   1.000
_cell.length_c   1.000
_cell.angle_alpha   90.00
_cell.angle_beta   90.00
_cell.angle_gamma   90.00
#
_symmetry.space_group_name_H-M   'P 1'
#
loop_
_entity.id
_entity.type
_entity.pdbx_description
1 polymer ?
#
loop_
_entity_poly.entity_id
_entity_poly.type
_entity_poly.pdbx_seq_one_letter_code
_entity_poly.pdbx_strand_id
1 'polypeptide(L)'
;MSDPELAGQVALVTGGGRGIGAGIARELAQAGMRVAVAARSREQIDKVASEIGGIAVEADVSDRDAVSRMVSDVERELGPVDVLVNDAGIAGGSDAKPMWEEDPAAWWHVFEVNLLGTYLCCRAVLPAMVERRSGRIVNVGSGGAYLPPRPGMVGGTAYGPSKAALYRFGELLASQLAGRGVAVFTISPGLVRTEMTAPLGADAPWTPPELAPRLVRVLAGGRADALAGRYIHAEHDDIEDLIARAEEIREQDLNAIRLRR
;
A
#
# COMPACT_ATOMS: atom_id res chain seq x y z
N MET A 1 -13.53 8.00 -16.76
CA MET A 1 -12.96 9.12 -17.54
C MET A 1 -11.49 9.21 -17.21
N SER A 2 -10.62 9.33 -18.23
CA SER A 2 -9.18 9.51 -18.01
C SER A 2 -8.90 10.78 -17.22
N ASP A 3 -7.93 10.72 -16.33
CA ASP A 3 -7.43 11.86 -15.56
C ASP A 3 -6.21 12.43 -16.31
N PRO A 4 -6.27 13.67 -16.80
CA PRO A 4 -5.18 14.22 -17.61
C PRO A 4 -3.83 14.26 -16.85
N GLU A 5 -3.85 14.37 -15.51
CA GLU A 5 -2.64 14.40 -14.69
C GLU A 5 -1.98 13.01 -14.56
N LEU A 6 -2.77 11.92 -14.69
CA LEU A 6 -2.31 10.54 -14.58
C LEU A 6 -2.03 9.88 -15.94
N ALA A 7 -2.56 10.45 -17.03
CA ALA A 7 -2.48 9.84 -18.35
C ALA A 7 -1.02 9.58 -18.77
N GLY A 8 -0.72 8.32 -19.07
CA GLY A 8 0.60 7.87 -19.53
C GLY A 8 1.65 7.68 -18.45
N GLN A 9 1.39 8.08 -17.19
CA GLN A 9 2.28 7.76 -16.06
C GLN A 9 2.30 6.25 -15.80
N VAL A 10 3.37 5.75 -15.18
CA VAL A 10 3.58 4.33 -14.88
C VAL A 10 3.27 4.05 -13.41
N ALA A 11 2.38 3.09 -13.16
CA ALA A 11 2.10 2.59 -11.82
C ALA A 11 2.59 1.13 -11.67
N LEU A 12 3.27 0.85 -10.57
CA LEU A 12 3.59 -0.51 -10.11
C LEU A 12 2.76 -0.83 -8.87
N VAL A 13 1.91 -1.86 -8.95
CA VAL A 13 1.06 -2.32 -7.84
C VAL A 13 1.49 -3.71 -7.39
N THR A 14 2.12 -3.80 -6.22
CA THR A 14 2.42 -5.10 -5.61
C THR A 14 1.16 -5.68 -4.95
N GLY A 15 1.02 -7.00 -4.90
CA GLY A 15 -0.24 -7.62 -4.46
C GLY A 15 -1.40 -7.42 -5.46
N GLY A 16 -1.09 -6.98 -6.69
CA GLY A 16 -2.07 -6.56 -7.70
C GLY A 16 -2.91 -7.68 -8.32
N GLY A 17 -2.70 -8.95 -7.95
CA GLY A 17 -3.43 -10.08 -8.56
C GLY A 17 -4.84 -10.30 -8.01
N ARG A 18 -5.21 -9.75 -6.85
CA ARG A 18 -6.52 -9.92 -6.22
C ARG A 18 -6.83 -8.82 -5.20
N GLY A 19 -8.05 -8.85 -4.66
CA GLY A 19 -8.46 -8.00 -3.54
C GLY A 19 -8.28 -6.50 -3.81
N ILE A 20 -7.72 -5.80 -2.83
CA ILE A 20 -7.53 -4.35 -2.85
C ILE A 20 -6.56 -3.94 -3.95
N GLY A 21 -5.41 -4.63 -4.08
CA GLY A 21 -4.42 -4.33 -5.10
C GLY A 21 -4.95 -4.43 -6.53
N ALA A 22 -5.74 -5.46 -6.82
CA ALA A 22 -6.40 -5.59 -8.12
C ALA A 22 -7.44 -4.46 -8.36
N GLY A 23 -8.17 -4.05 -7.32
CA GLY A 23 -9.06 -2.89 -7.38
C GLY A 23 -8.31 -1.60 -7.69
N ILE A 24 -7.18 -1.36 -7.01
CA ILE A 24 -6.31 -0.21 -7.24
C ILE A 24 -5.76 -0.22 -8.68
N ALA A 25 -5.26 -1.38 -9.15
CA ALA A 25 -4.73 -1.50 -10.50
C ALA A 25 -5.77 -1.13 -11.58
N ARG A 26 -7.01 -1.59 -11.40
CA ARG A 26 -8.13 -1.24 -12.30
C ARG A 26 -8.45 0.25 -12.29
N GLU A 27 -8.51 0.87 -11.11
CA GLU A 27 -8.82 2.29 -10.95
C GLU A 27 -7.73 3.17 -11.60
N LEU A 28 -6.44 2.84 -11.40
CA LEU A 28 -5.33 3.57 -11.99
C LEU A 28 -5.28 3.41 -13.53
N ALA A 29 -5.57 2.22 -14.04
CA ALA A 29 -5.69 1.99 -15.48
C ALA A 29 -6.87 2.76 -16.09
N GLN A 30 -8.03 2.82 -15.43
CA GLN A 30 -9.18 3.63 -15.86
C GLN A 30 -8.86 5.13 -15.84
N ALA A 31 -7.96 5.57 -14.97
CA ALA A 31 -7.46 6.94 -14.95
C ALA A 31 -6.48 7.25 -16.10
N GLY A 32 -6.05 6.25 -16.86
CA GLY A 32 -5.15 6.41 -18.02
C GLY A 32 -3.69 6.10 -17.75
N MET A 33 -3.36 5.53 -16.58
CA MET A 33 -2.00 5.09 -16.28
C MET A 33 -1.64 3.79 -17.01
N ARG A 34 -0.35 3.59 -17.28
CA ARG A 34 0.22 2.30 -17.67
C ARG A 34 0.55 1.52 -16.40
N VAL A 35 -0.10 0.38 -16.20
CA VAL A 35 -0.05 -0.33 -14.92
C VAL A 35 0.69 -1.66 -15.05
N ALA A 36 1.66 -1.87 -14.16
CA ALA A 36 2.24 -3.16 -13.88
C ALA A 36 1.62 -3.73 -12.59
N VAL A 37 1.16 -4.98 -12.62
CA VAL A 37 0.72 -5.73 -11.44
C VAL A 37 1.73 -6.80 -11.09
N ALA A 38 2.13 -6.85 -9.81
CA ALA A 38 3.10 -7.80 -9.33
C ALA A 38 2.53 -8.63 -8.17
N ALA A 39 2.72 -9.96 -8.22
CA ALA A 39 2.47 -10.89 -7.14
C ALA A 39 3.13 -12.25 -7.43
N ARG A 40 3.04 -13.19 -6.47
CA ARG A 40 3.59 -14.55 -6.63
C ARG A 40 2.75 -15.47 -7.52
N SER A 41 1.44 -15.20 -7.63
CA SER A 41 0.54 -16.03 -8.44
C SER A 41 0.46 -15.50 -9.86
N ARG A 42 1.18 -16.16 -10.78
CA ARG A 42 1.21 -15.81 -12.20
C ARG A 42 -0.19 -15.73 -12.80
N GLU A 43 -1.03 -16.74 -12.53
CA GLU A 43 -2.41 -16.79 -13.03
C GLU A 43 -3.24 -15.56 -12.62
N GLN A 44 -3.14 -15.15 -11.34
CA GLN A 44 -3.90 -14.01 -10.83
C GLN A 44 -3.47 -12.69 -11.47
N ILE A 45 -2.15 -12.46 -11.61
CA ILE A 45 -1.65 -11.22 -12.20
C ILE A 45 -1.86 -11.17 -13.72
N ASP A 46 -1.74 -12.28 -14.43
CA ASP A 46 -2.03 -12.35 -15.86
C ASP A 46 -3.50 -11.98 -16.15
N LYS A 47 -4.42 -12.49 -15.33
CA LYS A 47 -5.83 -12.14 -15.43
C LYS A 47 -6.06 -10.65 -15.27
N VAL A 48 -5.54 -10.04 -14.20
CA VAL A 48 -5.70 -8.59 -13.95
C VAL A 48 -5.02 -7.76 -15.03
N ALA A 49 -3.79 -8.10 -15.41
CA ALA A 49 -3.06 -7.40 -16.47
C ALA A 49 -3.81 -7.41 -17.80
N SER A 50 -4.37 -8.57 -18.18
CA SER A 50 -5.20 -8.70 -19.39
C SER A 50 -6.46 -7.82 -19.33
N GLU A 51 -7.14 -7.77 -18.19
CA GLU A 51 -8.34 -6.96 -17.97
C GLU A 51 -8.08 -5.45 -18.15
N ILE A 52 -6.89 -4.99 -17.72
CA ILE A 52 -6.55 -3.55 -17.71
C ILE A 52 -5.66 -3.11 -18.88
N GLY A 53 -5.24 -4.02 -19.74
CA GLY A 53 -4.26 -3.73 -20.80
C GLY A 53 -2.87 -3.37 -20.24
N GLY A 54 -2.54 -3.88 -19.06
CA GLY A 54 -1.26 -3.67 -18.38
C GLY A 54 -0.30 -4.85 -18.53
N ILE A 55 0.75 -4.89 -17.71
CA ILE A 55 1.71 -6.00 -17.66
C ILE A 55 1.68 -6.74 -16.33
N ALA A 56 2.00 -8.04 -16.37
CA ALA A 56 2.10 -8.90 -15.21
C ALA A 56 3.56 -9.25 -14.93
N VAL A 57 4.03 -9.03 -13.70
CA VAL A 57 5.39 -9.38 -13.28
C VAL A 57 5.32 -10.29 -12.06
N GLU A 58 5.78 -11.54 -12.20
CA GLU A 58 5.83 -12.46 -11.08
C GLU A 58 7.00 -12.12 -10.15
N ALA A 59 6.70 -11.85 -8.88
CA ALA A 59 7.72 -11.56 -7.87
C ALA A 59 7.23 -11.88 -6.46
N ASP A 60 8.14 -12.35 -5.61
CA ASP A 60 7.99 -12.34 -4.16
C ASP A 60 8.66 -11.07 -3.62
N VAL A 61 7.88 -10.21 -2.98
CA VAL A 61 8.38 -8.93 -2.45
C VAL A 61 9.36 -9.12 -1.28
N SER A 62 9.38 -10.28 -0.62
CA SER A 62 10.35 -10.61 0.42
C SER A 62 11.73 -11.01 -0.14
N ASP A 63 11.82 -11.29 -1.44
CA ASP A 63 13.07 -11.60 -2.14
C ASP A 63 13.65 -10.33 -2.79
N ARG A 64 14.81 -9.90 -2.30
CA ARG A 64 15.52 -8.73 -2.78
C ARG A 64 15.83 -8.75 -4.27
N ASP A 65 16.29 -9.90 -4.78
CA ASP A 65 16.69 -10.02 -6.17
C ASP A 65 15.47 -10.10 -7.09
N ALA A 66 14.39 -10.74 -6.64
CA ALA A 66 13.11 -10.73 -7.35
C ALA A 66 12.54 -9.30 -7.45
N VAL A 67 12.59 -8.50 -6.38
CA VAL A 67 12.16 -7.09 -6.40
C VAL A 67 13.01 -6.26 -7.37
N SER A 68 14.33 -6.45 -7.36
CA SER A 68 15.22 -5.72 -8.29
C SER A 68 14.91 -6.05 -9.75
N ARG A 69 14.69 -7.32 -10.06
CA ARG A 69 14.29 -7.76 -11.42
C ARG A 69 12.90 -7.20 -11.78
N MET A 70 11.93 -7.29 -10.88
CA MET A 70 10.58 -6.76 -11.10
C MET A 70 10.60 -5.29 -11.51
N VAL A 71 11.29 -4.43 -10.77
CA VAL A 71 11.37 -3.00 -11.09
C VAL A 71 12.07 -2.78 -12.41
N SER A 72 13.20 -3.47 -12.67
CA SER A 72 13.92 -3.37 -13.95
C SER A 72 13.06 -3.79 -15.15
N ASP A 73 12.26 -4.85 -15.00
CA ASP A 73 11.35 -5.32 -16.06
C ASP A 73 10.24 -4.30 -16.32
N VAL A 74 9.63 -3.74 -15.27
CA VAL A 74 8.61 -2.68 -15.39
C VAL A 74 9.19 -1.45 -16.09
N GLU A 75 10.37 -0.99 -15.67
CA GLU A 75 11.01 0.20 -16.26
C GLU A 75 11.41 -0.02 -17.72
N ARG A 76 11.82 -1.21 -18.08
CA ARG A 76 12.13 -1.57 -19.48
C ARG A 76 10.88 -1.56 -20.37
N GLU A 77 9.73 -2.07 -19.88
CA GLU A 77 8.52 -2.25 -20.67
C GLU A 77 7.62 -1.02 -20.67
N LEU A 78 7.49 -0.35 -19.53
CA LEU A 78 6.57 0.78 -19.35
C LEU A 78 7.28 2.12 -19.14
N GLY A 79 8.58 2.12 -18.87
CA GLY A 79 9.32 3.32 -18.45
C GLY A 79 9.35 3.49 -16.93
N PRO A 80 9.98 4.59 -16.46
CA PRO A 80 10.22 4.81 -15.04
C PRO A 80 8.93 4.79 -14.22
N VAL A 81 8.97 4.14 -13.05
CA VAL A 81 7.81 4.05 -12.15
C VAL A 81 7.51 5.43 -11.54
N ASP A 82 6.34 6.00 -11.84
CA ASP A 82 5.85 7.27 -11.29
C ASP A 82 5.10 7.06 -9.98
N VAL A 83 4.35 5.96 -9.88
CA VAL A 83 3.56 5.61 -8.70
C VAL A 83 3.85 4.17 -8.28
N LEU A 84 4.33 3.99 -7.05
CA LEU A 84 4.45 2.67 -6.41
C LEU A 84 3.32 2.47 -5.40
N VAL A 85 2.55 1.39 -5.54
CA VAL A 85 1.57 0.97 -4.55
C VAL A 85 2.03 -0.33 -3.89
N ASN A 86 2.37 -0.26 -2.61
CA ASN A 86 2.74 -1.41 -1.79
C ASN A 86 1.48 -1.98 -1.11
N ASP A 87 0.80 -2.92 -1.78
CA ASP A 87 -0.38 -3.63 -1.24
C ASP A 87 -0.07 -5.09 -0.88
N ALA A 88 1.03 -5.66 -1.37
CA ALA A 88 1.42 -7.02 -1.01
C ALA A 88 1.48 -7.18 0.51
N GLY A 89 0.75 -8.16 1.05
CA GLY A 89 0.70 -8.39 2.48
C GLY A 89 0.04 -9.70 2.85
N ILE A 90 0.37 -10.20 4.04
CA ILE A 90 -0.21 -11.40 4.65
C ILE A 90 -0.59 -11.12 6.10
N ALA A 91 -1.62 -11.81 6.59
CA ALA A 91 -2.08 -11.68 7.98
C ALA A 91 -1.37 -12.65 8.95
N GLY A 92 -0.67 -13.64 8.41
CA GLY A 92 -0.15 -14.79 9.15
C GLY A 92 -1.00 -16.04 8.96
N GLY A 93 -0.74 -17.09 9.75
CA GLY A 93 -1.44 -18.37 9.64
C GLY A 93 -2.94 -18.25 9.94
N SER A 94 -3.72 -19.16 9.32
CA SER A 94 -5.18 -19.23 9.53
C SER A 94 -5.57 -19.71 10.93
N ASP A 95 -4.67 -20.40 11.62
CA ASP A 95 -4.91 -20.99 12.94
C ASP A 95 -4.46 -19.98 14.01
N ALA A 96 -5.42 -19.21 14.53
CA ALA A 96 -5.15 -18.33 15.64
C ALA A 96 -4.67 -19.13 16.86
N LYS A 97 -3.37 -19.06 17.17
CA LYS A 97 -2.73 -19.69 18.33
C LYS A 97 -2.30 -18.63 19.34
N PRO A 98 -2.25 -18.94 20.62
CA PRO A 98 -1.56 -18.10 21.58
C PRO A 98 -0.10 -17.90 21.15
N MET A 99 0.48 -16.73 21.43
CA MET A 99 1.81 -16.37 20.95
C MET A 99 2.89 -17.40 21.35
N TRP A 100 2.77 -18.02 22.51
CA TRP A 100 3.72 -19.06 22.97
C TRP A 100 3.62 -20.39 22.23
N GLU A 101 2.63 -20.56 21.32
CA GLU A 101 2.45 -21.72 20.46
C GLU A 101 2.63 -21.38 18.97
N GLU A 102 2.83 -20.08 18.65
CA GLU A 102 3.09 -19.65 17.28
C GLU A 102 4.48 -20.12 16.80
N ASP A 103 4.58 -20.50 15.52
CA ASP A 103 5.89 -20.75 14.92
C ASP A 103 6.62 -19.42 14.68
N PRO A 104 7.82 -19.22 15.27
CA PRO A 104 8.59 -17.99 15.10
C PRO A 104 8.92 -17.67 13.63
N ALA A 105 9.13 -18.67 12.79
CA ALA A 105 9.42 -18.45 11.36
C ALA A 105 8.18 -17.93 10.63
N ALA A 106 7.00 -18.49 10.88
CA ALA A 106 5.75 -18.01 10.32
C ALA A 106 5.41 -16.59 10.83
N TRP A 107 5.67 -16.32 12.11
CA TRP A 107 5.50 -14.99 12.70
C TRP A 107 6.41 -13.97 12.01
N TRP A 108 7.69 -14.28 11.84
CA TRP A 108 8.67 -13.40 11.19
C TRP A 108 8.36 -13.18 9.71
N HIS A 109 7.87 -14.20 9.02
CA HIS A 109 7.48 -14.10 7.60
C HIS A 109 6.44 -13.02 7.33
N VAL A 110 5.56 -12.71 8.30
CA VAL A 110 4.65 -11.57 8.19
C VAL A 110 5.40 -10.24 8.08
N PHE A 111 6.49 -10.07 8.84
CA PHE A 111 7.33 -8.88 8.74
C PHE A 111 8.13 -8.84 7.43
N GLU A 112 8.62 -10.00 6.97
CA GLU A 112 9.34 -10.08 5.70
C GLU A 112 8.46 -9.62 4.53
N VAL A 113 7.20 -10.05 4.48
CA VAL A 113 6.30 -9.62 3.41
C VAL A 113 5.80 -8.19 3.63
N ASN A 114 5.25 -7.87 4.81
CA ASN A 114 4.53 -6.62 5.04
C ASN A 114 5.45 -5.40 5.19
N LEU A 115 6.65 -5.58 5.75
CA LEU A 115 7.56 -4.47 6.04
C LEU A 115 8.82 -4.52 5.17
N LEU A 116 9.59 -5.63 5.19
CA LEU A 116 10.80 -5.74 4.39
C LEU A 116 10.47 -5.65 2.89
N GLY A 117 9.40 -6.31 2.43
CA GLY A 117 8.96 -6.23 1.03
C GLY A 117 8.66 -4.80 0.60
N THR A 118 7.91 -4.05 1.42
CA THR A 118 7.66 -2.62 1.16
C THR A 118 8.97 -1.81 1.12
N TYR A 119 9.88 -2.04 2.07
CA TYR A 119 11.19 -1.38 2.07
C TYR A 119 11.99 -1.69 0.80
N LEU A 120 12.02 -2.94 0.36
CA LEU A 120 12.75 -3.36 -0.84
C LEU A 120 12.17 -2.70 -2.10
N CYS A 121 10.83 -2.68 -2.24
CA CYS A 121 10.17 -2.01 -3.37
C CYS A 121 10.44 -0.50 -3.38
N CYS A 122 10.31 0.18 -2.24
CA CYS A 122 10.67 1.60 -2.11
C CYS A 122 12.12 1.84 -2.50
N ARG A 123 13.05 1.04 -1.95
CA ARG A 123 14.49 1.15 -2.22
C ARG A 123 14.81 0.98 -3.71
N ALA A 124 14.07 0.14 -4.43
CA ALA A 124 14.32 -0.11 -5.84
C ALA A 124 13.88 1.06 -6.74
N VAL A 125 12.73 1.70 -6.46
CA VAL A 125 12.21 2.81 -7.30
C VAL A 125 12.75 4.19 -6.93
N LEU A 126 13.16 4.39 -5.67
CA LEU A 126 13.53 5.71 -5.14
C LEU A 126 14.70 6.39 -5.86
N PRO A 127 15.78 5.71 -6.28
CA PRO A 127 16.88 6.39 -6.99
C PRO A 127 16.39 7.16 -8.21
N ALA A 128 15.60 6.55 -9.07
CA ALA A 128 15.04 7.16 -10.26
C ALA A 128 14.01 8.27 -9.91
N MET A 129 13.14 8.05 -8.91
CA MET A 129 12.18 9.09 -8.46
C MET A 129 12.89 10.33 -7.91
N VAL A 130 13.93 10.16 -7.09
CA VAL A 130 14.70 11.27 -6.50
C VAL A 130 15.47 12.04 -7.58
N GLU A 131 16.09 11.34 -8.53
CA GLU A 131 16.79 11.95 -9.65
C GLU A 131 15.87 12.84 -10.49
N ARG A 132 14.67 12.32 -10.83
CA ARG A 132 13.65 13.06 -11.58
C ARG A 132 12.92 14.13 -10.74
N ARG A 133 13.10 14.11 -9.40
CA ARG A 133 12.33 14.94 -8.45
C ARG A 133 10.82 14.76 -8.60
N SER A 134 10.37 13.55 -8.90
CA SER A 134 8.98 13.21 -9.15
C SER A 134 8.72 11.76 -8.82
N GLY A 135 7.68 11.50 -8.03
CA GLY A 135 7.22 10.15 -7.68
C GLY A 135 6.26 10.13 -6.50
N ARG A 136 5.44 9.11 -6.44
CA ARG A 136 4.52 8.90 -5.31
C ARG A 136 4.54 7.45 -4.87
N ILE A 137 4.55 7.26 -3.57
CA ILE A 137 4.55 5.94 -2.93
C ILE A 137 3.33 5.87 -2.02
N VAL A 138 2.48 4.86 -2.23
CA VAL A 138 1.32 4.60 -1.38
C VAL A 138 1.49 3.23 -0.72
N ASN A 139 1.61 3.23 0.60
CA ASN A 139 1.69 2.01 1.40
C ASN A 139 0.30 1.64 1.93
N VAL A 140 -0.16 0.43 1.65
CA VAL A 140 -1.45 -0.05 2.17
C VAL A 140 -1.24 -0.61 3.58
N GLY A 141 -1.58 0.22 4.54
CA GLY A 141 -1.56 -0.06 5.97
C GLY A 141 -2.80 -0.83 6.44
N SER A 142 -3.21 -0.57 7.68
CA SER A 142 -4.39 -1.19 8.30
C SER A 142 -4.75 -0.48 9.59
N GLY A 143 -6.02 -0.48 9.97
CA GLY A 143 -6.47 -0.11 11.32
C GLY A 143 -5.84 -0.93 12.43
N GLY A 144 -5.39 -2.16 12.15
CA GLY A 144 -4.62 -2.99 13.08
C GLY A 144 -3.31 -2.37 13.58
N ALA A 145 -2.84 -1.30 12.94
CA ALA A 145 -1.67 -0.54 13.38
C ALA A 145 -1.89 0.27 14.66
N TYR A 146 -3.13 0.68 14.96
CA TYR A 146 -3.43 1.63 16.04
C TYR A 146 -4.73 1.36 16.80
N LEU A 147 -5.62 0.55 16.25
CA LEU A 147 -6.86 0.21 16.95
C LEU A 147 -6.54 -0.63 18.20
N PRO A 148 -7.26 -0.38 19.32
CA PRO A 148 -7.03 -1.13 20.54
C PRO A 148 -7.37 -2.62 20.33
N PRO A 149 -6.51 -3.54 20.82
CA PRO A 149 -6.81 -4.96 20.75
C PRO A 149 -8.01 -5.32 21.65
N ARG A 150 -8.77 -6.33 21.23
CA ARG A 150 -9.88 -6.83 22.06
C ARG A 150 -9.30 -7.75 23.15
N PRO A 151 -9.80 -7.64 24.41
CA PRO A 151 -9.42 -8.59 25.46
C PRO A 151 -9.69 -10.05 25.03
N GLY A 152 -8.73 -10.93 25.28
CA GLY A 152 -8.84 -12.34 24.91
C GLY A 152 -8.64 -12.65 23.42
N MET A 153 -8.22 -11.67 22.61
CA MET A 153 -7.86 -11.91 21.22
C MET A 153 -6.66 -12.86 21.14
N VAL A 154 -6.80 -13.91 20.36
CA VAL A 154 -5.74 -14.89 20.08
C VAL A 154 -5.21 -14.67 18.66
N GLY A 155 -3.88 -14.70 18.51
CA GLY A 155 -3.21 -14.41 17.22
C GLY A 155 -3.10 -12.91 16.91
N GLY A 156 -2.57 -12.60 15.73
CA GLY A 156 -2.42 -11.22 15.25
C GLY A 156 -1.23 -10.45 15.82
N THR A 157 -0.38 -11.10 16.62
CA THR A 157 0.81 -10.49 17.23
C THR A 157 1.89 -10.11 16.20
N ALA A 158 1.84 -10.67 14.99
CA ALA A 158 2.69 -10.28 13.88
C ALA A 158 2.07 -9.16 13.02
N TYR A 159 0.80 -9.33 12.63
CA TYR A 159 0.15 -8.45 11.65
C TYR A 159 0.03 -7.01 12.12
N GLY A 160 -0.58 -6.78 13.29
CA GLY A 160 -0.75 -5.44 13.85
C GLY A 160 0.58 -4.69 13.99
N PRO A 161 1.59 -5.26 14.68
CA PRO A 161 2.91 -4.66 14.77
C PRO A 161 3.60 -4.44 13.41
N SER A 162 3.47 -5.34 12.43
CA SER A 162 4.04 -5.13 11.09
C SER A 162 3.42 -3.92 10.39
N LYS A 163 2.10 -3.72 10.53
CA LYS A 163 1.41 -2.55 9.97
C LYS A 163 1.69 -1.25 10.73
N ALA A 164 1.92 -1.32 12.04
CA ALA A 164 2.39 -0.17 12.83
C ALA A 164 3.82 0.24 12.43
N ALA A 165 4.71 -0.74 12.24
CA ALA A 165 6.06 -0.50 11.73
C ALA A 165 6.05 0.07 10.30
N LEU A 166 5.18 -0.44 9.43
CA LEU A 166 4.98 0.07 8.08
C LEU A 166 4.56 1.55 8.07
N TYR A 167 3.61 1.91 8.96
CA TYR A 167 3.20 3.29 9.11
C TYR A 167 4.39 4.18 9.52
N ARG A 168 5.11 3.79 10.57
CA ARG A 168 6.27 4.59 11.03
C ARG A 168 7.38 4.67 9.98
N PHE A 169 7.61 3.61 9.23
CA PHE A 169 8.52 3.61 8.10
C PHE A 169 8.11 4.65 7.04
N GLY A 170 6.84 4.66 6.64
CA GLY A 170 6.31 5.62 5.66
C GLY A 170 6.46 7.07 6.10
N GLU A 171 6.18 7.37 7.38
CA GLU A 171 6.34 8.69 7.97
C GLU A 171 7.82 9.16 7.95
N LEU A 172 8.75 8.30 8.36
CA LEU A 172 10.18 8.61 8.35
C LEU A 172 10.72 8.77 6.93
N LEU A 173 10.26 7.92 6.00
CA LEU A 173 10.65 8.02 4.60
C LEU A 173 10.16 9.33 3.97
N ALA A 174 8.91 9.73 4.22
CA ALA A 174 8.38 11.02 3.78
C ALA A 174 9.23 12.19 4.30
N SER A 175 9.65 12.13 5.57
CA SER A 175 10.55 13.13 6.17
C SER A 175 11.91 13.20 5.46
N GLN A 176 12.50 12.04 5.11
CA GLN A 176 13.77 12.00 4.37
C GLN A 176 13.66 12.54 2.94
N LEU A 177 12.48 12.43 2.35
CA LEU A 177 12.21 12.85 0.97
C LEU A 177 11.66 14.29 0.87
N ALA A 178 11.52 14.97 2.00
CA ALA A 178 11.07 16.37 2.02
C ALA A 178 11.93 17.26 1.09
N GLY A 179 11.27 18.02 0.21
CA GLY A 179 11.92 18.86 -0.77
C GLY A 179 12.57 18.11 -1.96
N ARG A 180 12.41 16.78 -2.06
CA ARG A 180 12.97 15.97 -3.17
C ARG A 180 11.97 15.66 -4.27
N GLY A 181 10.73 16.16 -4.18
CA GLY A 181 9.68 15.93 -5.19
C GLY A 181 9.06 14.54 -5.16
N VAL A 182 9.25 13.80 -4.07
CA VAL A 182 8.65 12.47 -3.88
C VAL A 182 7.76 12.49 -2.64
N ALA A 183 6.49 12.10 -2.80
CA ALA A 183 5.53 12.02 -1.71
C ALA A 183 5.30 10.55 -1.29
N VAL A 184 5.16 10.32 0.02
CA VAL A 184 4.90 9.00 0.59
C VAL A 184 3.66 9.05 1.47
N PHE A 185 2.71 8.18 1.23
CA PHE A 185 1.47 8.06 1.98
C PHE A 185 1.32 6.68 2.59
N THR A 186 0.66 6.60 3.73
CA THR A 186 0.21 5.32 4.29
C THR A 186 -1.30 5.39 4.49
N ILE A 187 -2.04 4.49 3.85
CA ILE A 187 -3.49 4.46 3.91
C ILE A 187 -4.02 3.26 4.70
N SER A 188 -5.20 3.39 5.30
CA SER A 188 -6.02 2.24 5.69
C SER A 188 -7.13 2.06 4.67
N PRO A 189 -7.27 0.86 4.08
CA PRO A 189 -8.34 0.60 3.13
C PRO A 189 -9.72 0.40 3.79
N GLY A 190 -9.76 0.35 5.13
CA GLY A 190 -10.92 -0.12 5.88
C GLY A 190 -11.01 -1.65 5.93
N LEU A 191 -12.14 -2.18 6.38
CA LEU A 191 -12.40 -3.62 6.43
C LEU A 191 -13.00 -4.08 5.10
N VAL A 192 -12.17 -4.27 4.09
CA VAL A 192 -12.61 -4.71 2.75
C VAL A 192 -12.76 -6.23 2.70
N ARG A 193 -13.80 -6.71 2.04
CA ARG A 193 -14.02 -8.15 1.82
C ARG A 193 -13.00 -8.71 0.81
N THR A 194 -12.10 -9.56 1.30
CA THR A 194 -11.03 -10.22 0.53
C THR A 194 -10.87 -11.65 1.03
N GLU A 195 -10.04 -12.45 0.40
CA GLU A 195 -9.69 -13.78 0.94
C GLU A 195 -9.08 -13.71 2.34
N MET A 196 -8.26 -12.68 2.62
CA MET A 196 -7.66 -12.48 3.93
C MET A 196 -8.69 -12.23 5.04
N THR A 197 -9.78 -11.55 4.72
CA THR A 197 -10.84 -11.17 5.68
C THR A 197 -12.06 -12.08 5.62
N ALA A 198 -12.10 -13.06 4.71
CA ALA A 198 -13.21 -14.01 4.55
C ALA A 198 -13.65 -14.70 5.85
N PRO A 199 -12.75 -15.04 6.81
CA PRO A 199 -13.14 -15.67 8.07
C PRO A 199 -14.02 -14.79 8.98
N LEU A 200 -14.12 -13.48 8.75
CA LEU A 200 -14.90 -12.56 9.59
C LEU A 200 -16.44 -12.63 9.39
N GLY A 201 -16.91 -13.44 8.43
CA GLY A 201 -18.33 -13.65 8.18
C GLY A 201 -18.99 -12.53 7.37
N ALA A 202 -20.28 -12.74 7.07
CA ALA A 202 -21.01 -11.83 6.18
C ALA A 202 -21.42 -10.50 6.85
N ASP A 203 -21.66 -10.53 8.16
CA ASP A 203 -22.23 -9.43 8.95
C ASP A 203 -21.18 -8.45 9.51
N ALA A 204 -19.89 -8.62 9.12
CA ALA A 204 -18.86 -7.67 9.51
C ALA A 204 -19.12 -6.28 8.87
N PRO A 205 -18.71 -5.17 9.50
CA PRO A 205 -18.92 -3.82 8.96
C PRO A 205 -17.99 -3.58 7.76
N TRP A 206 -18.39 -4.10 6.61
CA TRP A 206 -17.57 -4.07 5.40
C TRP A 206 -17.49 -2.67 4.82
N THR A 207 -16.25 -2.23 4.60
CA THR A 207 -15.96 -1.02 3.82
C THR A 207 -16.21 -1.28 2.33
N PRO A 208 -16.87 -0.36 1.61
CA PRO A 208 -17.02 -0.46 0.16
C PRO A 208 -15.67 -0.63 -0.54
N PRO A 209 -15.51 -1.65 -1.41
CA PRO A 209 -14.21 -2.01 -1.99
C PRO A 209 -13.61 -0.96 -2.92
N GLU A 210 -14.41 -0.02 -3.42
CA GLU A 210 -13.99 1.06 -4.31
C GLU A 210 -13.34 2.25 -3.58
N LEU A 211 -13.48 2.39 -2.26
CA LEU A 211 -13.01 3.57 -1.54
C LEU A 211 -11.48 3.67 -1.54
N ALA A 212 -10.78 2.58 -1.23
CA ALA A 212 -9.33 2.58 -1.25
C ALA A 212 -8.75 2.80 -2.66
N PRO A 213 -9.24 2.15 -3.73
CA PRO A 213 -8.86 2.47 -5.11
C PRO A 213 -9.03 3.95 -5.47
N ARG A 214 -10.18 4.56 -5.18
CA ARG A 214 -10.45 5.99 -5.44
C ARG A 214 -9.50 6.90 -4.66
N LEU A 215 -9.25 6.59 -3.39
CA LEU A 215 -8.26 7.34 -2.59
C LEU A 215 -6.87 7.27 -3.23
N VAL A 216 -6.40 6.07 -3.61
CA VAL A 216 -5.08 5.91 -4.26
C VAL A 216 -4.98 6.71 -5.54
N ARG A 217 -6.04 6.78 -6.36
CA ARG A 217 -6.08 7.63 -7.56
C ARG A 217 -5.86 9.11 -7.21
N VAL A 218 -6.51 9.64 -6.17
CA VAL A 218 -6.32 11.04 -5.73
C VAL A 218 -4.88 11.27 -5.28
N LEU A 219 -4.32 10.33 -4.49
CA LEU A 219 -2.95 10.42 -4.01
C LEU A 219 -1.93 10.35 -5.16
N ALA A 220 -2.21 9.55 -6.20
CA ALA A 220 -1.37 9.44 -7.38
C ALA A 220 -1.33 10.74 -8.20
N GLY A 221 -2.43 11.52 -8.22
CA GLY A 221 -2.55 12.77 -8.99
C GLY A 221 -1.77 13.98 -8.43
N GLY A 222 -1.20 13.88 -7.22
CA GLY A 222 -0.32 14.93 -6.66
C GLY A 222 -1.00 16.03 -5.88
N ARG A 223 -2.32 16.17 -5.95
CA ARG A 223 -3.05 17.20 -5.19
C ARG A 223 -2.90 17.06 -3.68
N ALA A 224 -2.62 15.86 -3.20
CA ALA A 224 -2.47 15.53 -1.79
C ALA A 224 -1.01 15.55 -1.29
N ASP A 225 -0.03 15.99 -2.08
CA ASP A 225 1.40 15.89 -1.73
C ASP A 225 1.75 16.59 -0.40
N ALA A 226 0.99 17.61 -0.02
CA ALA A 226 1.14 18.29 1.27
C ALA A 226 0.80 17.39 2.49
N LEU A 227 0.09 16.28 2.28
CA LEU A 227 -0.23 15.26 3.29
C LEU A 227 0.82 14.13 3.37
N ALA A 228 1.95 14.23 2.67
CA ALA A 228 3.00 13.22 2.72
C ALA A 228 3.43 12.93 4.18
N GLY A 229 3.57 11.64 4.50
CA GLY A 229 3.88 11.16 5.85
C GLY A 229 2.65 11.00 6.76
N ARG A 230 1.46 11.37 6.31
CA ARG A 230 0.23 11.22 7.09
C ARG A 230 -0.47 9.89 6.83
N TYR A 231 -1.24 9.45 7.83
CA TYR A 231 -2.12 8.31 7.75
C TYR A 231 -3.50 8.75 7.26
N ILE A 232 -4.04 8.08 6.25
CA ILE A 232 -5.33 8.44 5.65
C ILE A 232 -6.21 7.18 5.62
N HIS A 233 -7.42 7.28 6.16
CA HIS A 233 -8.39 6.19 6.14
C HIS A 233 -9.37 6.35 4.97
N ALA A 234 -9.48 5.35 4.12
CA ALA A 234 -10.28 5.44 2.89
C ALA A 234 -11.79 5.64 3.12
N GLU A 235 -12.30 5.23 4.29
CA GLU A 235 -13.74 5.33 4.63
C GLU A 235 -14.06 6.48 5.59
N HIS A 236 -13.13 6.79 6.50
CA HIS A 236 -13.43 7.70 7.62
C HIS A 236 -12.89 9.11 7.41
N ASP A 237 -11.95 9.27 6.49
CA ASP A 237 -11.39 10.57 6.15
C ASP A 237 -11.99 11.09 4.83
N ASP A 238 -12.40 12.35 4.81
CA ASP A 238 -12.71 13.07 3.58
C ASP A 238 -11.40 13.64 3.01
N ILE A 239 -10.93 13.10 1.89
CA ILE A 239 -9.65 13.49 1.30
C ILE A 239 -9.64 14.96 0.84
N GLU A 240 -10.76 15.52 0.42
CA GLU A 240 -10.84 16.93 0.02
C GLU A 240 -10.73 17.85 1.25
N ASP A 241 -11.36 17.49 2.38
CA ASP A 241 -11.16 18.20 3.65
C ASP A 241 -9.72 18.11 4.12
N LEU A 242 -9.09 16.92 4.07
CA LEU A 242 -7.70 16.76 4.46
C LEU A 242 -6.75 17.60 3.60
N ILE A 243 -6.97 17.66 2.28
CA ILE A 243 -6.18 18.50 1.37
C ILE A 243 -6.35 19.98 1.73
N ALA A 244 -7.57 20.43 1.97
CA ALA A 244 -7.84 21.82 2.34
C ALA A 244 -7.19 22.21 3.68
N ARG A 245 -7.05 21.27 4.61
CA ARG A 245 -6.49 21.48 5.96
C ARG A 245 -5.05 20.95 6.10
N ALA A 246 -4.34 20.72 5.02
CA ALA A 246 -3.03 20.06 5.05
C ALA A 246 -1.99 20.82 5.91
N GLU A 247 -2.04 22.15 5.94
CA GLU A 247 -1.17 22.96 6.79
C GLU A 247 -1.49 22.78 8.28
N GLU A 248 -2.75 22.88 8.67
CA GLU A 248 -3.23 22.60 10.03
C GLU A 248 -2.84 21.20 10.49
N ILE A 249 -3.07 20.18 9.63
CA ILE A 249 -2.74 18.78 9.91
C ILE A 249 -1.24 18.63 10.19
N ARG A 250 -0.40 19.33 9.45
CA ARG A 250 1.05 19.30 9.64
C ARG A 250 1.47 20.00 10.93
N GLU A 251 0.91 21.19 11.21
CA GLU A 251 1.26 22.00 12.39
C GLU A 251 0.82 21.37 13.69
N GLN A 252 -0.37 20.76 13.70
CA GLN A 252 -0.95 20.11 14.88
C GLN A 252 -0.59 18.62 14.99
N ASP A 253 0.22 18.09 14.06
CA ASP A 253 0.62 16.68 14.00
C ASP A 253 -0.58 15.70 13.98
N LEU A 254 -1.65 16.08 13.26
CA LEU A 254 -2.85 15.26 13.08
C LEU A 254 -2.60 14.12 12.06
N ASN A 255 -3.54 13.17 11.99
CA ASN A 255 -3.44 11.98 11.13
C ASN A 255 -2.11 11.23 11.29
N ALA A 256 -1.67 11.10 12.54
CA ALA A 256 -0.41 10.45 12.92
C ALA A 256 -0.63 9.55 14.15
N ILE A 257 0.07 8.42 14.21
CA ILE A 257 0.04 7.54 15.38
C ILE A 257 0.97 8.11 16.44
N ARG A 258 0.43 8.49 17.59
CA ARG A 258 1.17 9.08 18.72
C ARG A 258 0.70 8.47 20.04
N LEU A 259 1.61 8.46 21.00
CA LEU A 259 1.25 8.13 22.38
C LEU A 259 0.41 9.26 22.98
N ARG A 260 -0.73 8.93 23.55
CA ARG A 260 -1.49 9.89 24.38
C ARG A 260 -0.82 9.97 25.76
N ARG A 261 -0.53 11.17 26.20
CA ARG A 261 -0.02 11.45 27.54
C ARG A 261 -1.05 12.25 28.34
#